data_34a81314123ebb84bb5a6c7ee404b338
#
_entry.id   34a81314123ebb84bb5a6c7ee404b338
#
_cell.length_a   1.000
_cell.length_b   1.000
_cell.length_c   1.000
_cell.angle_alpha   90.00
_cell.angle_beta   90.00
_cell.angle_gamma   90.00
#
_symmetry.space_group_name_H-M   'P 1'
#
loop_
_entity.id
_entity.type
_entity.pdbx_description
1 polymer ?
#
loop_
_entity_poly.entity_id
_entity_poly.type
_entity_poly.pdbx_seq_one_letter_code
_entity_poly.pdbx_strand_id
1 'polypeptide(L)'
;DRAGLKGVAVLFAILPRPLVKVVLSLAANANRLPGWLAPPFRELNLGVKGVVMSLYYSDVTMDRKIHGAVGFDTKIAGETDGSSVEEAYAKLRAAQAGLRSMTVRDRVAFIRRLRESILARQEWIIDQIQEATGKSRTDALTSEIFGTLDHLLFLEKSAEKHLREKKVPTPPVLMGKKSVVRYEPLGTVLVISPWNYPFYQAIVPITSAFVCGNTVAYKPSEYTPLLGVVETVLADAGFNEGWVRVFYGAGEVGSKLIDQKPGKIFFTGSTATGKKIMAQASRELTPVELELGGKDPMVVFADANLDRAVAGAAWGALTNTGQSCTSVEKIIVEDSIFDDFRDRLVKEVGRLKLGVDKDGGADIGIMTNDMQTSIVAAHLEDAEKKGAKVLHGAGWDRKSRAVPPLVFDGVTRDMKVYREESFGPVLPLIRFKSEEEAIEIANDSEYGLSASVWSKDLVRA
;
A
#
# COMPACT_ATOMS: atom_id res chain seq x y z
N ASP A 1 0.80 19.14 -13.62
CA ASP A 1 1.05 19.91 -14.84
C ASP A 1 2.38 19.50 -15.46
N ARG A 2 2.35 18.74 -16.61
CA ARG A 2 3.54 18.23 -17.31
C ARG A 2 4.50 19.36 -17.76
N ALA A 3 3.99 20.57 -18.00
CA ALA A 3 4.82 21.73 -18.34
C ALA A 3 5.58 22.24 -17.12
N GLY A 4 4.97 22.26 -15.96
CA GLY A 4 5.62 22.63 -14.70
C GLY A 4 6.69 21.65 -14.26
N LEU A 5 6.44 20.34 -14.40
CA LEU A 5 7.42 19.28 -14.09
C LEU A 5 8.65 19.31 -14.99
N LYS A 6 8.45 19.54 -16.31
CA LYS A 6 9.57 19.72 -17.26
C LYS A 6 10.36 20.99 -16.94
N GLY A 7 9.70 22.08 -16.56
CA GLY A 7 10.33 23.34 -16.17
C GLY A 7 11.21 23.20 -14.93
N VAL A 8 10.76 22.49 -13.91
CA VAL A 8 11.50 22.23 -12.68
C VAL A 8 12.71 21.32 -12.96
N ALA A 9 12.54 20.25 -13.75
CA ALA A 9 13.65 19.35 -14.13
C ALA A 9 14.74 20.08 -14.92
N VAL A 10 14.37 20.96 -15.86
CA VAL A 10 15.30 21.81 -16.63
C VAL A 10 16.01 22.79 -15.71
N LEU A 11 15.33 23.40 -14.75
CA LEU A 11 15.92 24.33 -13.77
C LEU A 11 17.02 23.64 -12.93
N PHE A 12 16.76 22.43 -12.46
CA PHE A 12 17.76 21.68 -11.67
C PHE A 12 18.92 21.13 -12.52
N ALA A 13 18.72 20.88 -13.81
CA ALA A 13 19.79 20.46 -14.71
C ALA A 13 20.78 21.62 -15.06
N ILE A 14 20.34 22.86 -14.95
CA ILE A 14 21.12 24.07 -15.31
C ILE A 14 21.84 24.66 -14.09
N LEU A 15 21.33 24.43 -12.87
CA LEU A 15 21.89 25.02 -11.64
C LEU A 15 23.14 24.27 -11.15
N PRO A 16 24.17 25.00 -10.70
CA PRO A 16 25.33 24.36 -10.05
C PRO A 16 24.91 23.53 -8.82
N ARG A 17 25.50 22.35 -8.65
CA ARG A 17 25.19 21.41 -7.54
C ARG A 17 25.09 22.06 -6.15
N PRO A 18 25.94 23.04 -5.75
CA PRO A 18 25.79 23.72 -4.47
C PRO A 18 24.49 24.52 -4.35
N LEU A 19 24.05 25.17 -5.44
CA LEU A 19 22.83 25.96 -5.46
C LEU A 19 21.57 25.08 -5.38
N VAL A 20 21.60 23.92 -6.02
CA VAL A 20 20.55 22.89 -5.91
C VAL A 20 20.36 22.46 -4.46
N LYS A 21 21.47 22.20 -3.74
CA LYS A 21 21.40 21.85 -2.30
C LYS A 21 20.79 22.94 -1.44
N VAL A 22 21.06 24.22 -1.73
CA VAL A 22 20.47 25.36 -1.01
C VAL A 22 18.96 25.44 -1.28
N VAL A 23 18.54 25.34 -2.54
CA VAL A 23 17.11 25.39 -2.92
C VAL A 23 16.34 24.23 -2.29
N LEU A 24 16.92 23.03 -2.31
CA LEU A 24 16.30 21.86 -1.67
C LEU A 24 16.21 21.99 -0.14
N SER A 25 17.25 22.57 0.49
CA SER A 25 17.23 22.85 1.93
C SER A 25 16.18 23.89 2.31
N LEU A 26 16.00 24.95 1.51
CA LEU A 26 14.95 25.96 1.71
C LEU A 26 13.56 25.37 1.50
N ALA A 27 13.37 24.53 0.48
CA ALA A 27 12.11 23.83 0.24
C ALA A 27 11.76 22.86 1.38
N ALA A 28 12.73 22.07 1.87
CA ALA A 28 12.56 21.16 2.99
C ALA A 28 12.19 21.88 4.30
N ASN A 29 12.64 23.12 4.48
CA ASN A 29 12.40 23.93 5.67
C ASN A 29 11.39 25.07 5.42
N ALA A 30 10.53 24.96 4.41
CA ALA A 30 9.59 26.01 4.02
C ALA A 30 8.70 26.51 5.17
N ASN A 31 8.37 25.65 6.14
CA ASN A 31 7.57 26.00 7.31
C ASN A 31 8.30 26.92 8.32
N ARG A 32 9.64 27.04 8.20
CA ARG A 32 10.48 27.90 9.05
C ARG A 32 10.83 29.23 8.37
N LEU A 33 10.40 29.43 7.11
CA LEU A 33 10.62 30.65 6.36
C LEU A 33 9.60 31.73 6.74
N PRO A 34 9.96 33.04 6.64
CA PRO A 34 9.00 34.13 6.78
C PRO A 34 7.78 33.95 5.87
N GLY A 35 6.59 34.36 6.34
CA GLY A 35 5.31 34.08 5.67
C GLY A 35 5.23 34.51 4.19
N TRP A 36 5.97 35.53 3.76
CA TRP A 36 6.03 35.99 2.38
C TRP A 36 6.95 35.14 1.47
N LEU A 37 7.91 34.41 2.06
CA LEU A 37 8.84 33.52 1.34
C LEU A 37 8.37 32.05 1.32
N ALA A 38 7.52 31.66 2.26
CA ALA A 38 7.11 30.27 2.45
C ALA A 38 6.27 29.67 1.29
N PRO A 39 5.30 30.38 0.65
CA PRO A 39 4.41 29.77 -0.34
C PRO A 39 5.13 29.15 -1.54
N PRO A 40 6.02 29.85 -2.28
CA PRO A 40 6.68 29.27 -3.44
C PRO A 40 7.57 28.06 -3.08
N PHE A 41 8.17 28.06 -1.88
CA PHE A 41 8.98 26.94 -1.43
C PHE A 41 8.17 25.75 -0.92
N ARG A 42 6.92 25.97 -0.44
CA ARG A 42 5.98 24.88 -0.10
C ARG A 42 5.49 24.17 -1.36
N GLU A 43 5.11 24.91 -2.38
CA GLU A 43 4.72 24.32 -3.67
C GLU A 43 5.90 23.60 -4.34
N LEU A 44 7.09 24.21 -4.31
CA LEU A 44 8.32 23.58 -4.77
C LEU A 44 8.64 22.30 -3.99
N ASN A 45 8.41 22.25 -2.67
CA ASN A 45 8.64 21.07 -1.84
C ASN A 45 7.71 19.90 -2.25
N LEU A 46 6.46 20.17 -2.58
CA LEU A 46 5.51 19.15 -3.07
C LEU A 46 5.89 18.65 -4.46
N GLY A 47 6.26 19.56 -5.37
CA GLY A 47 6.72 19.20 -6.72
C GLY A 47 8.11 18.57 -6.73
N VAL A 48 9.04 19.05 -5.89
CA VAL A 48 10.42 18.55 -5.78
C VAL A 48 10.48 17.18 -5.11
N LYS A 49 9.63 16.86 -4.14
CA LYS A 49 9.57 15.49 -3.60
C LYS A 49 9.27 14.47 -4.69
N GLY A 50 8.31 14.77 -5.58
CA GLY A 50 8.03 13.91 -6.74
C GLY A 50 9.17 13.86 -7.76
N VAL A 51 9.77 15.01 -8.10
CA VAL A 51 10.85 15.12 -9.10
C VAL A 51 12.19 14.62 -8.57
N VAL A 52 12.57 14.94 -7.33
CA VAL A 52 13.83 14.48 -6.72
C VAL A 52 13.80 12.97 -6.51
N MET A 53 12.66 12.40 -6.15
CA MET A 53 12.50 10.97 -6.05
C MET A 53 12.56 10.32 -7.44
N SER A 54 11.88 10.90 -8.44
CA SER A 54 11.97 10.43 -9.82
C SER A 54 13.39 10.55 -10.40
N LEU A 55 14.11 11.67 -10.17
CA LEU A 55 15.48 11.88 -10.62
C LEU A 55 16.50 11.07 -9.80
N TYR A 56 16.31 10.94 -8.48
CA TYR A 56 17.19 10.11 -7.64
C TYR A 56 17.14 8.64 -8.06
N TYR A 57 15.98 8.15 -8.49
CA TYR A 57 15.81 6.78 -8.96
C TYR A 57 16.06 6.61 -10.47
N SER A 58 16.04 7.68 -11.29
CA SER A 58 16.36 7.61 -12.73
C SER A 58 17.83 7.87 -13.04
N ASP A 59 18.61 8.52 -12.16
CA ASP A 59 20.01 8.90 -12.39
C ASP A 59 21.01 7.86 -11.87
N VAL A 60 20.52 6.68 -11.44
CA VAL A 60 21.37 5.51 -11.21
C VAL A 60 21.58 4.82 -12.56
N THR A 61 22.47 5.36 -13.38
CA THR A 61 23.10 4.60 -14.47
C THR A 61 23.88 3.46 -13.84
N MET A 62 23.22 2.34 -13.62
CA MET A 62 23.84 1.12 -13.17
C MET A 62 24.70 0.55 -14.30
N ASP A 63 25.98 0.42 -14.02
CA ASP A 63 26.91 -0.37 -14.82
C ASP A 63 26.33 -1.80 -14.98
N ARG A 64 26.02 -2.18 -16.23
CA ARG A 64 25.30 -3.42 -16.60
C ARG A 64 26.20 -4.66 -16.42
N LYS A 65 26.66 -4.91 -15.21
CA LYS A 65 27.35 -6.17 -14.84
C LYS A 65 26.75 -6.73 -13.57
N ILE A 66 25.45 -7.12 -13.64
CA ILE A 66 24.93 -8.08 -12.67
C ILE A 66 25.25 -9.47 -13.21
N HIS A 67 26.26 -10.11 -12.62
CA HIS A 67 26.65 -11.48 -12.93
C HIS A 67 25.49 -12.45 -12.60
N GLY A 68 25.31 -13.37 -13.52
CA GLY A 68 24.54 -14.58 -13.53
C GLY A 68 23.68 -14.89 -12.30
N ALA A 69 22.39 -14.89 -12.49
CA ALA A 69 21.41 -15.39 -11.53
C ALA A 69 21.82 -16.83 -11.13
N VAL A 70 22.04 -17.04 -9.84
CA VAL A 70 22.06 -18.39 -9.27
C VAL A 70 20.65 -18.94 -9.43
N GLY A 71 20.48 -19.99 -10.21
CA GLY A 71 19.19 -20.48 -10.69
C GLY A 71 18.17 -20.74 -9.57
N PHE A 72 17.18 -19.90 -9.51
CA PHE A 72 15.86 -20.32 -9.09
C PHE A 72 15.30 -21.14 -10.25
N ASP A 73 14.92 -22.37 -9.98
CA ASP A 73 14.27 -23.23 -10.97
C ASP A 73 12.87 -22.63 -11.22
N THR A 74 12.75 -21.82 -12.27
CA THR A 74 11.50 -21.19 -12.69
C THR A 74 10.54 -22.17 -13.37
N LYS A 75 10.50 -23.41 -12.92
CA LYS A 75 9.38 -24.31 -13.20
C LYS A 75 8.18 -23.83 -12.42
N ILE A 76 7.53 -22.82 -13.00
CA ILE A 76 6.24 -22.31 -12.56
C ILE A 76 5.20 -23.37 -12.92
N ALA A 77 5.00 -24.33 -12.03
CA ALA A 77 3.78 -25.10 -12.00
C ALA A 77 2.75 -24.27 -11.22
N GLY A 78 1.52 -24.16 -11.69
CA GLY A 78 0.41 -23.46 -11.05
C GLY A 78 -0.03 -24.05 -9.69
N GLU A 79 0.70 -24.99 -9.18
CA GLU A 79 0.69 -25.56 -7.83
C GLU A 79 2.14 -25.80 -7.43
N THR A 80 2.47 -25.62 -6.15
CA THR A 80 3.80 -25.92 -5.57
C THR A 80 4.41 -27.15 -6.21
N ASP A 81 5.61 -27.04 -6.75
CA ASP A 81 6.36 -28.13 -7.36
C ASP A 81 6.20 -29.39 -6.50
N GLY A 82 5.75 -30.50 -6.96
CA GLY A 82 5.38 -31.71 -6.22
C GLY A 82 6.10 -32.05 -4.89
N SER A 83 6.92 -31.10 -4.33
CA SER A 83 7.34 -31.13 -2.94
C SER A 83 6.15 -30.77 -2.06
N SER A 84 5.86 -31.57 -1.07
CA SER A 84 4.80 -31.25 -0.12
C SER A 84 5.07 -29.91 0.57
N VAL A 85 4.00 -29.19 0.95
CA VAL A 85 4.13 -27.97 1.76
C VAL A 85 5.03 -28.22 2.98
N GLU A 86 4.95 -29.42 3.56
CA GLU A 86 5.71 -29.87 4.71
C GLU A 86 7.22 -29.91 4.42
N GLU A 87 7.64 -30.45 3.28
CA GLU A 87 9.05 -30.57 2.89
C GLU A 87 9.65 -29.17 2.63
N ALA A 88 8.92 -28.34 1.89
CA ALA A 88 9.35 -26.97 1.61
C ALA A 88 9.44 -26.14 2.90
N TYR A 89 8.48 -26.31 3.81
CA TYR A 89 8.50 -25.62 5.10
C TYR A 89 9.62 -26.14 6.03
N ALA A 90 9.96 -27.42 5.98
CA ALA A 90 11.09 -28.01 6.71
C ALA A 90 12.43 -27.39 6.29
N LYS A 91 12.62 -27.07 5.00
CA LYS A 91 13.81 -26.37 4.50
C LYS A 91 13.94 -24.96 5.10
N LEU A 92 12.82 -24.21 5.20
CA LEU A 92 12.80 -22.89 5.86
C LEU A 92 13.22 -22.99 7.34
N ARG A 93 12.69 -23.98 8.07
CA ARG A 93 13.06 -24.22 9.47
C ARG A 93 14.54 -24.58 9.63
N ALA A 94 15.07 -25.44 8.76
CA ALA A 94 16.49 -25.83 8.80
C ALA A 94 17.43 -24.63 8.55
N ALA A 95 17.06 -23.72 7.67
CA ALA A 95 17.86 -22.54 7.36
C ALA A 95 17.80 -21.43 8.45
N GLN A 96 16.83 -21.49 9.35
CA GLN A 96 16.59 -20.48 10.37
C GLN A 96 17.81 -20.22 11.26
N ALA A 97 18.52 -21.26 11.69
CA ALA A 97 19.68 -21.12 12.55
C ALA A 97 20.82 -20.30 11.89
N GLY A 98 21.04 -20.55 10.59
CA GLY A 98 22.02 -19.77 9.80
C GLY A 98 21.62 -18.31 9.68
N LEU A 99 20.36 -18.02 9.38
CA LEU A 99 19.87 -16.65 9.27
C LEU A 99 19.91 -15.88 10.60
N ARG A 100 19.57 -16.57 11.70
CA ARG A 100 19.65 -16.02 13.06
C ARG A 100 21.07 -15.63 13.46
N SER A 101 22.08 -16.36 12.98
CA SER A 101 23.50 -16.08 13.28
C SER A 101 24.05 -14.86 12.53
N MET A 102 23.40 -14.42 11.47
CA MET A 102 23.81 -13.22 10.71
C MET A 102 23.54 -11.96 11.54
N THR A 103 24.45 -10.99 11.44
CA THR A 103 24.21 -9.66 12.04
C THR A 103 23.07 -8.93 11.32
N VAL A 104 22.47 -7.94 12.00
CA VAL A 104 21.45 -7.08 11.33
C VAL A 104 22.07 -6.38 10.12
N ARG A 105 23.33 -5.94 10.21
CA ARG A 105 24.07 -5.30 9.11
C ARG A 105 24.19 -6.21 7.89
N ASP A 106 24.50 -7.49 8.09
CA ASP A 106 24.61 -8.45 6.99
C ASP A 106 23.25 -8.65 6.29
N ARG A 107 22.16 -8.76 7.09
CA ARG A 107 20.80 -8.84 6.53
C ARG A 107 20.39 -7.58 5.78
N VAL A 108 20.75 -6.40 6.28
CA VAL A 108 20.51 -5.11 5.62
C VAL A 108 21.24 -5.01 4.28
N ALA A 109 22.41 -5.64 4.13
CA ALA A 109 23.11 -5.68 2.84
C ALA A 109 22.28 -6.39 1.75
N PHE A 110 21.49 -7.42 2.10
CA PHE A 110 20.55 -8.06 1.17
C PHE A 110 19.38 -7.13 0.82
N ILE A 111 18.86 -6.37 1.78
CA ILE A 111 17.81 -5.37 1.53
C ILE A 111 18.26 -4.33 0.50
N ARG A 112 19.50 -3.84 0.62
CA ARG A 112 20.08 -2.91 -0.37
C ARG A 112 20.14 -3.51 -1.76
N ARG A 113 20.67 -4.74 -1.90
CA ARG A 113 20.71 -5.42 -3.19
C ARG A 113 19.32 -5.66 -3.79
N LEU A 114 18.34 -5.97 -2.93
CA LEU A 114 16.95 -6.12 -3.38
C LEU A 114 16.40 -4.80 -3.93
N ARG A 115 16.66 -3.68 -3.25
CA ARG A 115 16.26 -2.37 -3.76
C ARG A 115 16.92 -2.06 -5.11
N GLU A 116 18.18 -2.40 -5.27
CA GLU A 116 18.91 -2.23 -6.53
C GLU A 116 18.34 -3.15 -7.64
N SER A 117 18.02 -4.40 -7.34
CA SER A 117 17.35 -5.32 -8.28
C SER A 117 16.00 -4.79 -8.74
N ILE A 118 15.15 -4.32 -7.80
CA ILE A 118 13.85 -3.74 -8.13
C ILE A 118 13.99 -2.52 -9.03
N LEU A 119 14.94 -1.62 -8.74
CA LEU A 119 15.23 -0.46 -9.59
C LEU A 119 15.67 -0.87 -11.00
N ALA A 120 16.54 -1.87 -11.10
CA ALA A 120 17.03 -2.34 -12.40
C ALA A 120 15.93 -3.00 -13.26
N ARG A 121 14.92 -3.57 -12.63
CA ARG A 121 13.80 -4.27 -13.28
C ARG A 121 12.47 -3.53 -13.23
N GLN A 122 12.44 -2.26 -12.81
CA GLN A 122 11.20 -1.54 -12.51
C GLN A 122 10.17 -1.59 -13.65
N GLU A 123 10.60 -1.41 -14.91
CA GLU A 123 9.72 -1.43 -16.06
C GLU A 123 9.07 -2.80 -16.26
N TRP A 124 9.88 -3.86 -16.18
CA TRP A 124 9.36 -5.22 -16.27
C TRP A 124 8.39 -5.55 -15.12
N ILE A 125 8.69 -5.14 -13.87
CA ILE A 125 7.80 -5.35 -12.74
C ILE A 125 6.48 -4.60 -12.94
N ILE A 126 6.52 -3.35 -13.42
CA ILE A 126 5.33 -2.55 -13.73
C ILE A 126 4.48 -3.26 -14.78
N ASP A 127 5.07 -3.77 -15.86
CA ASP A 127 4.35 -4.49 -16.90
C ASP A 127 3.66 -5.74 -16.33
N GLN A 128 4.34 -6.52 -15.47
CA GLN A 128 3.77 -7.70 -14.81
C GLN A 128 2.61 -7.34 -13.85
N ILE A 129 2.75 -6.24 -13.10
CA ILE A 129 1.69 -5.74 -12.23
C ILE A 129 0.47 -5.29 -13.05
N GLN A 130 0.68 -4.53 -14.13
CA GLN A 130 -0.42 -4.07 -14.99
C GLN A 130 -1.15 -5.25 -15.64
N GLU A 131 -0.42 -6.24 -16.13
CA GLU A 131 -0.99 -7.45 -16.73
C GLU A 131 -1.85 -8.22 -15.73
N ALA A 132 -1.36 -8.38 -14.50
CA ALA A 132 -2.06 -9.13 -13.47
C ALA A 132 -3.28 -8.39 -12.89
N THR A 133 -3.22 -7.05 -12.78
CA THR A 133 -4.21 -6.27 -12.02
C THR A 133 -5.10 -5.37 -12.84
N GLY A 134 -4.66 -4.94 -14.02
CA GLY A 134 -5.35 -3.94 -14.82
C GLY A 134 -5.26 -2.51 -14.29
N LYS A 135 -4.38 -2.23 -13.30
CA LYS A 135 -4.19 -0.86 -12.77
C LYS A 135 -3.48 0.05 -13.77
N SER A 136 -3.62 1.35 -13.60
CA SER A 136 -2.89 2.33 -14.40
C SER A 136 -1.37 2.20 -14.17
N ARG A 137 -0.57 2.61 -15.17
CA ARG A 137 0.88 2.64 -14.99
C ARG A 137 1.30 3.54 -13.82
N THR A 138 0.60 4.65 -13.63
CA THR A 138 0.84 5.57 -12.51
C THR A 138 0.61 4.90 -11.18
N ASP A 139 -0.48 4.14 -11.01
CA ASP A 139 -0.73 3.40 -9.76
C ASP A 139 0.31 2.30 -9.53
N ALA A 140 0.68 1.54 -10.58
CA ALA A 140 1.73 0.53 -10.45
C ALA A 140 3.07 1.14 -10.01
N LEU A 141 3.47 2.28 -10.60
CA LEU A 141 4.70 2.96 -10.24
C LEU A 141 4.65 3.56 -8.83
N THR A 142 3.59 4.30 -8.50
CA THR A 142 3.54 5.08 -7.25
C THR A 142 3.21 4.22 -6.03
N SER A 143 2.24 3.33 -6.15
CA SER A 143 1.75 2.56 -5.01
C SER A 143 2.50 1.27 -4.77
N GLU A 144 3.08 0.67 -5.82
CA GLU A 144 3.78 -0.60 -5.68
C GLU A 144 5.30 -0.46 -5.72
N ILE A 145 5.85 0.19 -6.75
CA ILE A 145 7.32 0.31 -6.88
C ILE A 145 7.85 1.34 -5.88
N PHE A 146 7.30 2.55 -5.92
CA PHE A 146 7.79 3.65 -5.08
C PHE A 146 7.62 3.36 -3.59
N GLY A 147 6.43 2.91 -3.17
CA GLY A 147 6.18 2.54 -1.77
C GLY A 147 7.13 1.43 -1.29
N THR A 148 7.39 0.42 -2.14
CA THR A 148 8.34 -0.65 -1.84
C THR A 148 9.76 -0.12 -1.66
N LEU A 149 10.22 0.73 -2.57
CA LEU A 149 11.59 1.30 -2.51
C LEU A 149 11.78 2.19 -1.28
N ASP A 150 10.77 2.98 -0.91
CA ASP A 150 10.81 3.81 0.29
C ASP A 150 10.89 2.95 1.57
N HIS A 151 10.09 1.88 1.65
CA HIS A 151 10.17 0.92 2.75
C HIS A 151 11.56 0.25 2.86
N LEU A 152 12.12 -0.23 1.75
CA LEU A 152 13.46 -0.83 1.75
C LEU A 152 14.53 0.17 2.20
N LEU A 153 14.45 1.42 1.74
CA LEU A 153 15.34 2.50 2.18
C LEU A 153 15.18 2.82 3.67
N PHE A 154 13.95 2.77 4.20
CA PHE A 154 13.69 2.88 5.64
C PHE A 154 14.39 1.75 6.41
N LEU A 155 14.27 0.49 5.98
CA LEU A 155 14.97 -0.63 6.62
C LEU A 155 16.49 -0.47 6.57
N GLU A 156 17.05 -0.07 5.43
CA GLU A 156 18.50 0.19 5.29
C GLU A 156 19.01 1.21 6.31
N LYS A 157 18.24 2.27 6.56
CA LYS A 157 18.65 3.37 7.44
C LYS A 157 18.37 3.14 8.91
N SER A 158 17.39 2.30 9.23
CA SER A 158 16.82 2.27 10.59
C SER A 158 16.88 0.91 11.29
N ALA A 159 17.04 -0.21 10.57
CA ALA A 159 16.95 -1.54 11.17
C ALA A 159 17.97 -1.78 12.28
N GLU A 160 19.25 -1.44 12.07
CA GLU A 160 20.29 -1.60 13.12
C GLU A 160 19.93 -0.82 14.39
N LYS A 161 19.40 0.40 14.25
CA LYS A 161 18.99 1.23 15.37
C LYS A 161 17.81 0.64 16.14
N HIS A 162 16.82 0.11 15.42
CA HIS A 162 15.60 -0.41 16.04
C HIS A 162 15.81 -1.78 16.69
N LEU A 163 16.61 -2.65 16.06
CA LEU A 163 16.84 -4.02 16.53
C LEU A 163 18.01 -4.18 17.50
N ARG A 164 18.75 -3.11 17.80
CA ARG A 164 19.82 -3.16 18.79
C ARG A 164 19.29 -3.43 20.19
N GLU A 165 20.09 -4.11 21.01
CA GLU A 165 19.82 -4.26 22.43
C GLU A 165 19.66 -2.88 23.11
N LYS A 166 18.65 -2.74 23.96
CA LYS A 166 18.35 -1.51 24.69
C LYS A 166 18.46 -1.75 26.18
N LYS A 167 19.29 -0.94 26.87
CA LYS A 167 19.29 -0.92 28.33
C LYS A 167 18.01 -0.27 28.83
N VAL A 168 17.41 -0.87 29.85
CA VAL A 168 16.22 -0.36 30.54
C VAL A 168 16.49 -0.21 32.04
N PRO A 169 15.74 0.64 32.77
CA PRO A 169 15.87 0.80 34.18
C PRO A 169 15.75 -0.55 34.92
N THR A 170 16.68 -0.82 35.80
CA THR A 170 16.63 -2.01 36.69
C THR A 170 15.97 -1.62 38.02
N PRO A 171 14.89 -2.32 38.42
CA PRO A 171 14.25 -2.04 39.71
C PRO A 171 15.25 -2.13 40.88
N PRO A 172 15.12 -1.28 41.93
CA PRO A 172 16.06 -1.28 43.08
C PRO A 172 16.20 -2.65 43.76
N VAL A 173 15.15 -3.46 43.80
CA VAL A 173 15.15 -4.82 44.36
C VAL A 173 16.11 -5.77 43.61
N LEU A 174 16.48 -5.44 42.36
CA LEU A 174 17.46 -6.17 41.54
C LEU A 174 18.81 -5.44 41.47
N MET A 175 19.18 -4.68 42.50
CA MET A 175 20.45 -3.95 42.56
C MET A 175 21.64 -4.89 42.27
N GLY A 176 22.57 -4.44 41.45
CA GLY A 176 23.69 -5.27 40.94
C GLY A 176 23.41 -6.06 39.68
N LYS A 177 22.17 -6.05 39.20
CA LYS A 177 21.80 -6.62 37.90
C LYS A 177 21.74 -5.55 36.80
N LYS A 178 21.72 -6.00 35.51
CA LYS A 178 21.51 -5.14 34.36
C LYS A 178 20.28 -5.65 33.60
N SER A 179 19.33 -4.76 33.34
CA SER A 179 18.12 -5.07 32.57
C SER A 179 18.30 -4.59 31.15
N VAL A 180 17.98 -5.45 30.20
CA VAL A 180 18.05 -5.15 28.76
C VAL A 180 16.83 -5.71 28.06
N VAL A 181 16.43 -5.04 26.97
CA VAL A 181 15.48 -5.57 25.98
C VAL A 181 16.29 -6.02 24.78
N ARG A 182 16.14 -7.29 24.40
CA ARG A 182 16.74 -7.89 23.23
C ARG A 182 15.64 -8.40 22.30
N TYR A 183 15.83 -8.20 20.99
CA TYR A 183 14.93 -8.72 19.96
C TYR A 183 15.46 -10.05 19.44
N GLU A 184 14.61 -11.07 19.44
CA GLU A 184 14.96 -12.41 18.95
C GLU A 184 14.02 -12.78 17.78
N PRO A 185 14.52 -13.49 16.75
CA PRO A 185 13.67 -14.01 15.67
C PRO A 185 12.60 -14.97 16.19
N LEU A 186 11.43 -14.92 15.57
CA LEU A 186 10.30 -15.80 15.91
C LEU A 186 10.40 -17.19 15.24
N GLY A 187 11.29 -17.34 14.26
CA GLY A 187 11.44 -18.55 13.48
C GLY A 187 10.99 -18.35 12.03
N THR A 188 10.11 -19.22 11.51
CA THR A 188 9.50 -19.03 10.18
C THR A 188 8.25 -18.20 10.32
N VAL A 189 8.16 -17.08 9.59
CA VAL A 189 6.97 -16.24 9.51
C VAL A 189 6.18 -16.59 8.26
N LEU A 190 4.88 -16.77 8.40
CA LEU A 190 3.96 -16.95 7.28
C LEU A 190 3.39 -15.60 6.87
N VAL A 191 3.58 -15.22 5.61
CA VAL A 191 3.01 -14.01 5.00
C VAL A 191 1.95 -14.44 3.99
N ILE A 192 0.72 -13.95 4.15
CA ILE A 192 -0.39 -14.17 3.21
C ILE A 192 -0.88 -12.81 2.72
N SER A 193 -0.72 -12.54 1.42
CA SER A 193 -0.99 -11.23 0.82
C SER A 193 -2.24 -11.21 -0.05
N PRO A 194 -2.91 -10.04 -0.15
CA PRO A 194 -4.08 -9.84 -0.99
C PRO A 194 -3.72 -9.62 -2.45
N TRP A 195 -4.73 -9.39 -3.27
CA TRP A 195 -4.61 -9.24 -4.72
C TRP A 195 -4.46 -7.79 -5.21
N ASN A 196 -4.75 -6.79 -4.36
CA ASN A 196 -4.86 -5.38 -4.79
C ASN A 196 -3.51 -4.65 -4.96
N TYR A 197 -2.51 -4.98 -4.16
CA TYR A 197 -1.13 -4.49 -4.28
C TYR A 197 -0.15 -5.67 -4.20
N PRO A 198 -0.14 -6.55 -5.22
CA PRO A 198 0.52 -7.85 -5.13
C PRO A 198 2.03 -7.77 -4.93
N PHE A 199 2.71 -6.73 -5.43
CA PHE A 199 4.15 -6.58 -5.27
C PHE A 199 4.51 -5.90 -3.95
N TYR A 200 3.86 -4.80 -3.62
CA TYR A 200 4.09 -4.06 -2.36
C TYR A 200 3.79 -4.94 -1.14
N GLN A 201 2.63 -5.59 -1.14
CA GLN A 201 2.19 -6.48 -0.06
C GLN A 201 2.97 -7.79 0.03
N ALA A 202 3.77 -8.12 -0.98
CA ALA A 202 4.76 -9.19 -0.91
C ALA A 202 6.06 -8.70 -0.25
N ILE A 203 6.69 -7.70 -0.84
CA ILE A 203 8.07 -7.31 -0.50
C ILE A 203 8.16 -6.68 0.89
N VAL A 204 7.18 -5.87 1.29
CA VAL A 204 7.21 -5.16 2.59
C VAL A 204 7.22 -6.12 3.78
N PRO A 205 6.27 -7.07 3.93
CA PRO A 205 6.29 -8.00 5.06
C PRO A 205 7.41 -9.03 4.97
N ILE A 206 7.77 -9.51 3.76
CA ILE A 206 8.91 -10.42 3.56
C ILE A 206 10.19 -9.80 4.11
N THR A 207 10.49 -8.57 3.70
CA THR A 207 11.74 -7.89 4.08
C THR A 207 11.76 -7.47 5.54
N SER A 208 10.61 -7.07 6.09
CA SER A 208 10.46 -6.78 7.53
C SER A 208 10.73 -8.03 8.38
N ALA A 209 10.18 -9.18 8.01
CA ALA A 209 10.42 -10.45 8.69
C ALA A 209 11.89 -10.89 8.55
N PHE A 210 12.45 -10.80 7.33
CA PHE A 210 13.83 -11.19 7.03
C PHE A 210 14.85 -10.36 7.81
N VAL A 211 14.71 -9.04 7.84
CA VAL A 211 15.65 -8.17 8.54
C VAL A 211 15.64 -8.41 10.06
N CYS A 212 14.51 -8.88 10.61
CA CYS A 212 14.41 -9.35 11.99
C CYS A 212 15.01 -10.74 12.22
N GLY A 213 15.53 -11.40 11.17
CA GLY A 213 16.20 -12.70 11.25
C GLY A 213 15.27 -13.91 11.14
N ASN A 214 14.07 -13.73 10.59
CA ASN A 214 13.12 -14.79 10.36
C ASN A 214 13.19 -15.32 8.93
N THR A 215 13.04 -16.62 8.73
CA THR A 215 12.71 -17.19 7.43
C THR A 215 11.24 -16.92 7.10
N VAL A 216 10.89 -16.93 5.81
CA VAL A 216 9.56 -16.50 5.36
C VAL A 216 8.94 -17.54 4.43
N ALA A 217 7.76 -18.02 4.79
CA ALA A 217 6.83 -18.69 3.89
C ALA A 217 5.88 -17.62 3.33
N TYR A 218 5.88 -17.39 2.03
CA TYR A 218 5.05 -16.37 1.40
C TYR A 218 3.99 -16.99 0.51
N LYS A 219 2.71 -16.64 0.72
CA LYS A 219 1.59 -17.04 -0.13
C LYS A 219 0.94 -15.80 -0.76
N PRO A 220 1.14 -15.56 -2.07
CA PRO A 220 0.41 -14.54 -2.81
C PRO A 220 -1.08 -14.90 -2.96
N SER A 221 -1.90 -13.90 -3.34
CA SER A 221 -3.26 -14.17 -3.79
C SER A 221 -3.26 -14.95 -5.10
N GLU A 222 -4.18 -15.88 -5.24
CA GLU A 222 -4.44 -16.64 -6.48
C GLU A 222 -4.95 -15.74 -7.63
N TYR A 223 -5.53 -14.59 -7.32
CA TYR A 223 -6.01 -13.65 -8.35
C TYR A 223 -4.89 -12.87 -9.03
N THR A 224 -3.80 -12.58 -8.33
CA THR A 224 -2.66 -11.82 -8.83
C THR A 224 -1.34 -12.38 -8.29
N PRO A 225 -0.99 -13.62 -8.64
CA PRO A 225 0.12 -14.31 -8.00
C PRO A 225 1.50 -13.75 -8.35
N LEU A 226 1.63 -12.90 -9.40
CA LEU A 226 2.89 -12.40 -9.94
C LEU A 226 3.94 -13.51 -10.08
N LEU A 227 3.55 -14.58 -10.81
CA LEU A 227 4.36 -15.81 -10.93
C LEU A 227 5.81 -15.52 -11.30
N GLY A 228 6.75 -15.93 -10.44
CA GLY A 228 8.19 -15.77 -10.64
C GLY A 228 8.74 -14.34 -10.46
N VAL A 229 7.89 -13.33 -10.28
CA VAL A 229 8.35 -11.93 -10.16
C VAL A 229 9.07 -11.69 -8.83
N VAL A 230 8.45 -12.12 -7.73
CA VAL A 230 9.01 -11.98 -6.38
C VAL A 230 10.29 -12.80 -6.25
N GLU A 231 10.28 -14.03 -6.74
CA GLU A 231 11.46 -14.93 -6.72
C GLU A 231 12.61 -14.33 -7.52
N THR A 232 12.33 -13.75 -8.69
CA THR A 232 13.37 -13.17 -9.55
C THR A 232 14.10 -12.03 -8.85
N VAL A 233 13.39 -11.07 -8.27
CA VAL A 233 14.02 -9.94 -7.59
C VAL A 233 14.74 -10.35 -6.31
N LEU A 234 14.25 -11.36 -5.60
CA LEU A 234 14.91 -11.92 -4.44
C LEU A 234 16.20 -12.67 -4.83
N ALA A 235 16.15 -13.46 -5.90
CA ALA A 235 17.32 -14.19 -6.41
C ALA A 235 18.45 -13.25 -6.85
N ASP A 236 18.13 -12.19 -7.61
CA ASP A 236 19.08 -11.17 -8.00
C ASP A 236 19.76 -10.50 -6.79
N ALA A 237 19.03 -10.35 -5.69
CA ALA A 237 19.56 -9.82 -4.44
C ALA A 237 20.38 -10.85 -3.63
N GLY A 238 20.43 -12.11 -4.06
CA GLY A 238 21.14 -13.19 -3.41
C GLY A 238 20.39 -13.88 -2.27
N PHE A 239 19.07 -13.71 -2.21
CA PHE A 239 18.23 -14.55 -1.33
C PHE A 239 18.19 -15.97 -1.87
N ASN A 240 18.01 -16.93 -0.99
CA ASN A 240 17.82 -18.33 -1.35
C ASN A 240 16.48 -18.86 -0.84
N GLU A 241 16.05 -20.00 -1.40
CA GLU A 241 14.76 -20.62 -1.07
C GLU A 241 14.67 -21.13 0.39
N GLY A 242 15.78 -21.29 1.06
CA GLY A 242 15.80 -21.61 2.50
C GLY A 242 15.47 -20.39 3.37
N TRP A 243 15.59 -19.18 2.86
CA TRP A 243 15.25 -17.96 3.60
C TRP A 243 13.85 -17.44 3.28
N VAL A 244 13.48 -17.46 2.01
CA VAL A 244 12.15 -17.06 1.54
C VAL A 244 11.66 -18.07 0.51
N ARG A 245 10.48 -18.63 0.73
CA ARG A 245 9.83 -19.56 -0.20
C ARG A 245 8.45 -19.05 -0.55
N VAL A 246 8.14 -19.01 -1.85
CA VAL A 246 6.80 -18.68 -2.35
C VAL A 246 5.96 -19.94 -2.50
N PHE A 247 4.71 -19.89 -2.06
CA PHE A 247 3.73 -20.97 -2.14
C PHE A 247 2.51 -20.49 -2.90
N TYR A 248 2.40 -20.89 -4.15
CA TYR A 248 1.24 -20.57 -4.99
C TYR A 248 0.07 -21.50 -4.69
N GLY A 249 -1.14 -20.97 -4.85
CA GLY A 249 -2.38 -21.71 -4.70
C GLY A 249 -3.46 -20.91 -3.97
N ALA A 250 -4.64 -21.50 -3.88
CA ALA A 250 -5.82 -20.93 -3.25
C ALA A 250 -5.79 -21.02 -1.71
N GLY A 251 -6.92 -20.76 -1.06
CA GLY A 251 -7.04 -20.75 0.40
C GLY A 251 -6.62 -22.05 1.09
N GLU A 252 -6.72 -23.18 0.42
CA GLU A 252 -6.29 -24.49 0.96
C GLU A 252 -4.78 -24.54 1.23
N VAL A 253 -3.96 -23.96 0.35
CA VAL A 253 -2.51 -23.87 0.57
C VAL A 253 -2.23 -22.98 1.79
N GLY A 254 -2.97 -21.88 1.95
CA GLY A 254 -2.87 -21.03 3.15
C GLY A 254 -3.17 -21.81 4.43
N SER A 255 -4.24 -22.61 4.44
CA SER A 255 -4.59 -23.46 5.58
C SER A 255 -3.51 -24.50 5.91
N LYS A 256 -2.96 -25.20 4.90
CA LYS A 256 -1.84 -26.14 5.09
C LYS A 256 -0.59 -25.48 5.66
N LEU A 257 -0.30 -24.21 5.24
CA LEU A 257 0.82 -23.45 5.78
C LEU A 257 0.61 -23.03 7.24
N ILE A 258 -0.62 -22.71 7.65
CA ILE A 258 -0.95 -22.45 9.06
C ILE A 258 -0.74 -23.70 9.92
N ASP A 259 -1.12 -24.89 9.41
CA ASP A 259 -0.93 -26.18 10.10
C ASP A 259 0.57 -26.52 10.28
N GLN A 260 1.49 -25.87 9.55
CA GLN A 260 2.93 -25.96 9.78
C GLN A 260 3.41 -25.21 11.06
N LYS A 261 2.53 -24.58 11.82
CA LYS A 261 2.83 -23.89 13.08
C LYS A 261 3.91 -22.81 12.90
N PRO A 262 3.66 -21.78 12.07
CA PRO A 262 4.60 -20.67 11.93
C PRO A 262 4.82 -19.94 13.25
N GLY A 263 5.96 -19.29 13.41
CA GLY A 263 6.26 -18.47 14.58
C GLY A 263 5.40 -17.19 14.67
N LYS A 264 4.89 -16.70 13.52
CA LYS A 264 3.89 -15.63 13.39
C LYS A 264 3.22 -15.74 12.03
N ILE A 265 1.96 -15.31 11.95
CA ILE A 265 1.25 -15.11 10.69
C ILE A 265 1.06 -13.61 10.50
N PHE A 266 1.41 -13.11 9.31
CA PHE A 266 1.07 -11.78 8.83
C PHE A 266 0.09 -11.94 7.67
N PHE A 267 -1.13 -11.46 7.86
CA PHE A 267 -2.21 -11.59 6.89
C PHE A 267 -2.76 -10.21 6.54
N THR A 268 -2.86 -9.92 5.25
CA THR A 268 -3.62 -8.78 4.73
C THR A 268 -4.73 -9.31 3.81
N GLY A 269 -5.97 -8.87 4.05
CA GLY A 269 -7.12 -9.31 3.26
C GLY A 269 -8.47 -9.05 3.94
N SER A 270 -9.51 -9.81 3.57
CA SER A 270 -10.86 -9.58 4.08
C SER A 270 -11.01 -9.97 5.57
N THR A 271 -11.87 -9.25 6.28
CA THR A 271 -12.24 -9.55 7.68
C THR A 271 -12.73 -10.99 7.86
N ALA A 272 -13.53 -11.50 6.91
CA ALA A 272 -14.04 -12.87 6.97
C ALA A 272 -12.92 -13.92 6.91
N THR A 273 -11.91 -13.71 6.07
CA THR A 273 -10.74 -14.60 5.97
C THR A 273 -9.85 -14.45 7.20
N GLY A 274 -9.63 -13.24 7.68
CA GLY A 274 -8.85 -12.98 8.91
C GLY A 274 -9.42 -13.72 10.13
N LYS A 275 -10.74 -13.71 10.31
CA LYS A 275 -11.42 -14.47 11.38
C LYS A 275 -11.15 -15.99 11.27
N LYS A 276 -11.15 -16.55 10.05
CA LYS A 276 -10.84 -17.99 9.82
C LYS A 276 -9.39 -18.30 10.15
N ILE A 277 -8.45 -17.47 9.70
CA ILE A 277 -7.02 -17.63 10.00
C ILE A 277 -6.78 -17.56 11.50
N MET A 278 -7.34 -16.56 12.19
CA MET A 278 -7.21 -16.42 13.64
C MET A 278 -7.76 -17.64 14.39
N ALA A 279 -8.92 -18.16 13.98
CA ALA A 279 -9.52 -19.36 14.57
C ALA A 279 -8.64 -20.61 14.36
N GLN A 280 -8.00 -20.77 13.19
CA GLN A 280 -7.07 -21.88 12.95
C GLN A 280 -5.77 -21.70 13.73
N ALA A 281 -5.16 -20.52 13.71
CA ALA A 281 -3.92 -20.20 14.39
C ALA A 281 -4.02 -20.36 15.92
N SER A 282 -5.19 -20.10 16.50
CA SER A 282 -5.43 -20.21 17.95
C SER A 282 -5.21 -21.63 18.49
N ARG A 283 -5.33 -22.68 17.68
CA ARG A 283 -5.09 -24.07 18.10
C ARG A 283 -3.67 -24.32 18.59
N GLU A 284 -2.72 -23.57 18.01
CA GLU A 284 -1.29 -23.68 18.34
C GLU A 284 -0.77 -22.40 19.01
N LEU A 285 -1.66 -21.48 19.40
CA LEU A 285 -1.33 -20.17 19.97
C LEU A 285 -0.37 -19.36 19.07
N THR A 286 -0.42 -19.57 17.76
CA THR A 286 0.38 -18.82 16.80
C THR A 286 -0.08 -17.36 16.78
N PRO A 287 0.82 -16.39 17.04
CA PRO A 287 0.47 -14.97 16.95
C PRO A 287 0.08 -14.58 15.52
N VAL A 288 -0.98 -13.80 15.38
CA VAL A 288 -1.43 -13.26 14.09
C VAL A 288 -1.38 -11.74 14.08
N GLU A 289 -0.97 -11.18 12.97
CA GLU A 289 -1.15 -9.78 12.61
C GLU A 289 -2.17 -9.72 11.49
N LEU A 290 -3.24 -8.98 11.67
CA LEU A 290 -4.36 -8.92 10.74
C LEU A 290 -4.52 -7.50 10.24
N GLU A 291 -4.18 -7.27 8.97
CA GLU A 291 -4.46 -6.05 8.23
C GLU A 291 -5.70 -6.30 7.37
N LEU A 292 -6.82 -5.67 7.72
CA LEU A 292 -8.12 -6.02 7.18
C LEU A 292 -8.71 -4.86 6.36
N GLY A 293 -9.98 -5.00 5.95
CA GLY A 293 -10.69 -3.98 5.20
C GLY A 293 -11.00 -2.72 5.99
N GLY A 294 -11.43 -1.68 5.29
CA GLY A 294 -11.80 -0.37 5.81
C GLY A 294 -13.14 0.12 5.27
N LYS A 295 -13.66 1.18 5.88
CA LYS A 295 -14.77 2.02 5.37
C LYS A 295 -14.45 3.46 5.72
N ASP A 296 -13.32 3.92 5.19
CA ASP A 296 -12.61 5.08 5.69
C ASP A 296 -13.37 6.39 5.43
N PRO A 297 -13.66 7.17 6.48
CA PRO A 297 -14.35 8.44 6.35
C PRO A 297 -13.38 9.57 5.99
N MET A 298 -13.86 10.47 5.13
CA MET A 298 -13.29 11.79 4.89
C MET A 298 -14.29 12.84 5.35
N VAL A 299 -13.96 13.61 6.40
CA VAL A 299 -14.82 14.68 6.93
C VAL A 299 -14.34 16.03 6.40
N VAL A 300 -15.23 16.80 5.78
CA VAL A 300 -14.92 18.09 5.17
C VAL A 300 -15.76 19.18 5.81
N PHE A 301 -15.13 20.07 6.58
CA PHE A 301 -15.74 21.24 7.20
C PHE A 301 -15.78 22.45 6.27
N ALA A 302 -16.69 23.39 6.53
CA ALA A 302 -16.90 24.59 5.69
C ALA A 302 -15.65 25.48 5.53
N ASP A 303 -14.77 25.47 6.52
CA ASP A 303 -13.53 26.25 6.50
C ASP A 303 -12.38 25.56 5.75
N ALA A 304 -12.57 24.33 5.25
CA ALA A 304 -11.56 23.63 4.48
C ALA A 304 -11.16 24.37 3.19
N ASN A 305 -9.95 24.07 2.69
CA ASN A 305 -9.63 24.48 1.33
C ASN A 305 -10.35 23.52 0.36
N LEU A 306 -11.43 24.00 -0.24
CA LEU A 306 -12.36 23.19 -1.01
C LEU A 306 -11.71 22.53 -2.24
N ASP A 307 -10.86 23.26 -2.99
CA ASP A 307 -10.17 22.70 -4.17
C ASP A 307 -9.25 21.52 -3.78
N ARG A 308 -8.53 21.67 -2.66
CA ARG A 308 -7.67 20.61 -2.14
C ARG A 308 -8.48 19.44 -1.58
N ALA A 309 -9.62 19.72 -0.93
CA ALA A 309 -10.47 18.67 -0.39
C ALA A 309 -11.11 17.83 -1.51
N VAL A 310 -11.58 18.48 -2.60
CA VAL A 310 -12.10 17.81 -3.79
C VAL A 310 -11.04 16.93 -4.46
N ALA A 311 -9.83 17.47 -4.67
CA ALA A 311 -8.73 16.68 -5.21
C ALA A 311 -8.33 15.51 -4.28
N GLY A 312 -8.36 15.74 -2.97
CA GLY A 312 -8.11 14.72 -1.94
C GLY A 312 -9.17 13.62 -1.94
N ALA A 313 -10.45 13.96 -2.11
CA ALA A 313 -11.53 13.00 -2.23
C ALA A 313 -11.39 12.15 -3.49
N ALA A 314 -11.14 12.78 -4.64
CA ALA A 314 -10.93 12.07 -5.90
C ALA A 314 -9.72 11.11 -5.82
N TRP A 315 -8.57 11.59 -5.32
CA TRP A 315 -7.38 10.77 -5.15
C TRP A 315 -7.60 9.64 -4.14
N GLY A 316 -8.15 9.96 -2.96
CA GLY A 316 -8.33 9.00 -1.87
C GLY A 316 -9.33 7.88 -2.21
N ALA A 317 -10.38 8.18 -3.01
CA ALA A 317 -11.37 7.20 -3.40
C ALA A 317 -11.05 6.45 -4.70
N LEU A 318 -10.13 6.95 -5.53
CA LEU A 318 -9.93 6.43 -6.90
C LEU A 318 -8.52 5.85 -7.15
N THR A 319 -7.56 6.08 -6.26
CA THR A 319 -6.25 5.42 -6.34
C THR A 319 -6.43 3.90 -6.41
N ASN A 320 -5.74 3.24 -7.32
CA ASN A 320 -5.91 1.82 -7.62
C ASN A 320 -7.36 1.43 -7.96
N THR A 321 -8.11 2.33 -8.59
CA THR A 321 -9.54 2.13 -8.91
C THR A 321 -10.39 1.92 -7.64
N GLY A 322 -10.02 2.55 -6.52
CA GLY A 322 -10.66 2.37 -5.21
C GLY A 322 -10.42 1.02 -4.55
N GLN A 323 -9.56 0.17 -5.12
CA GLN A 323 -9.23 -1.15 -4.58
C GLN A 323 -8.13 -1.06 -3.52
N SER A 324 -8.38 -0.26 -2.48
CA SER A 324 -7.48 -0.05 -1.36
C SER A 324 -8.23 -0.17 -0.04
N CYS A 325 -7.64 -0.84 0.93
CA CYS A 325 -8.20 -0.93 2.29
C CYS A 325 -8.33 0.44 2.97
N THR A 326 -7.50 1.42 2.58
CA THR A 326 -7.53 2.81 3.04
C THR A 326 -8.21 3.75 2.04
N SER A 327 -9.02 3.24 1.12
CA SER A 327 -9.80 4.06 0.20
C SER A 327 -10.83 4.90 0.95
N VAL A 328 -11.00 6.16 0.54
CA VAL A 328 -12.08 7.00 1.06
C VAL A 328 -13.41 6.42 0.56
N GLU A 329 -14.16 5.83 1.48
CA GLU A 329 -15.42 5.16 1.18
C GLU A 329 -16.66 5.82 1.83
N LYS A 330 -16.45 6.94 2.58
CA LYS A 330 -17.48 7.85 3.07
C LYS A 330 -16.97 9.27 2.96
N ILE A 331 -17.59 10.10 2.10
CA ILE A 331 -17.25 11.52 1.95
C ILE A 331 -18.32 12.32 2.68
N ILE A 332 -18.00 12.80 3.90
CA ILE A 332 -18.91 13.44 4.84
C ILE A 332 -18.65 14.94 4.78
N VAL A 333 -19.60 15.71 4.23
CA VAL A 333 -19.41 17.13 3.90
C VAL A 333 -20.41 18.00 4.65
N GLU A 334 -19.93 19.11 5.24
CA GLU A 334 -20.78 20.09 5.92
C GLU A 334 -21.84 20.68 4.98
N ASP A 335 -23.08 20.76 5.45
CA ASP A 335 -24.26 21.10 4.64
C ASP A 335 -24.09 22.42 3.90
N SER A 336 -23.48 23.42 4.54
CA SER A 336 -23.24 24.77 3.99
C SER A 336 -22.38 24.81 2.72
N ILE A 337 -21.52 23.83 2.51
CA ILE A 337 -20.60 23.75 1.34
C ILE A 337 -20.88 22.53 0.47
N PHE A 338 -21.85 21.70 0.84
CA PHE A 338 -22.08 20.40 0.22
C PHE A 338 -22.32 20.49 -1.30
N ASP A 339 -23.19 21.39 -1.74
CA ASP A 339 -23.56 21.49 -3.15
C ASP A 339 -22.36 21.97 -4.01
N ASP A 340 -21.58 22.93 -3.53
CA ASP A 340 -20.38 23.38 -4.22
C ASP A 340 -19.31 22.27 -4.25
N PHE A 341 -19.10 21.56 -3.14
CA PHE A 341 -18.19 20.41 -3.09
C PHE A 341 -18.60 19.31 -4.07
N ARG A 342 -19.87 18.89 -4.04
CA ARG A 342 -20.45 17.88 -4.94
C ARG A 342 -20.22 18.22 -6.40
N ASP A 343 -20.58 19.44 -6.80
CA ASP A 343 -20.51 19.87 -8.20
C ASP A 343 -19.05 19.94 -8.71
N ARG A 344 -18.12 20.39 -7.86
CA ARG A 344 -16.67 20.34 -8.14
C ARG A 344 -16.17 18.92 -8.24
N LEU A 345 -16.58 18.03 -7.35
CA LEU A 345 -16.15 16.62 -7.36
C LEU A 345 -16.62 15.91 -8.63
N VAL A 346 -17.89 16.08 -9.02
CA VAL A 346 -18.42 15.53 -10.28
C VAL A 346 -17.64 16.04 -11.48
N LYS A 347 -17.32 17.34 -11.53
CA LYS A 347 -16.50 17.93 -12.57
C LYS A 347 -15.07 17.36 -12.58
N GLU A 348 -14.47 17.16 -11.42
CA GLU A 348 -13.10 16.62 -11.29
C GLU A 348 -13.05 15.18 -11.78
N VAL A 349 -13.92 14.29 -11.28
CA VAL A 349 -13.92 12.89 -11.68
C VAL A 349 -14.30 12.69 -13.15
N GLY A 350 -15.13 13.58 -13.71
CA GLY A 350 -15.50 13.57 -15.13
C GLY A 350 -14.35 13.87 -16.11
N ARG A 351 -13.21 14.35 -15.64
CA ARG A 351 -12.00 14.61 -16.43
C ARG A 351 -11.05 13.42 -16.50
N LEU A 352 -11.23 12.46 -15.58
CA LEU A 352 -10.33 11.34 -15.40
C LEU A 352 -10.47 10.35 -16.56
N LYS A 353 -9.35 9.88 -17.08
CA LYS A 353 -9.27 8.92 -18.15
C LYS A 353 -9.14 7.52 -17.55
N LEU A 354 -10.13 6.69 -17.85
CA LEU A 354 -10.17 5.29 -17.46
C LEU A 354 -9.49 4.41 -18.52
N GLY A 355 -8.63 3.50 -18.12
CA GLY A 355 -8.01 2.51 -18.99
C GLY A 355 -6.75 1.89 -18.47
N VAL A 356 -6.23 0.92 -19.21
CA VAL A 356 -4.90 0.33 -18.98
C VAL A 356 -4.02 0.82 -20.13
N ASP A 357 -2.97 1.55 -19.78
CA ASP A 357 -2.05 2.10 -20.74
C ASP A 357 -0.59 1.87 -20.34
N LYS A 358 0.29 1.83 -21.34
CA LYS A 358 1.74 1.69 -21.13
C LYS A 358 2.46 3.04 -20.99
N ASP A 359 1.82 4.11 -21.42
CA ASP A 359 2.44 5.43 -21.55
C ASP A 359 2.10 6.39 -20.41
N GLY A 360 1.28 5.96 -19.42
CA GLY A 360 0.81 6.78 -18.31
C GLY A 360 -0.23 7.82 -18.72
N GLY A 361 -1.02 7.54 -19.75
CA GLY A 361 -2.12 8.39 -20.24
C GLY A 361 -3.46 8.17 -19.54
N ALA A 362 -3.61 7.02 -18.84
CA ALA A 362 -4.77 6.73 -18.02
C ALA A 362 -4.55 7.21 -16.57
N ASP A 363 -5.59 7.84 -16.00
CA ASP A 363 -5.59 8.30 -14.61
C ASP A 363 -6.07 7.20 -13.66
N ILE A 364 -7.00 6.34 -14.12
CA ILE A 364 -7.61 5.25 -13.36
C ILE A 364 -7.52 3.97 -14.18
N GLY A 365 -7.12 2.86 -13.54
CA GLY A 365 -7.13 1.53 -14.15
C GLY A 365 -8.51 0.89 -14.22
N ILE A 366 -8.55 -0.41 -14.51
CA ILE A 366 -9.78 -1.22 -14.44
C ILE A 366 -9.80 -2.06 -13.16
N MET A 367 -10.96 -2.61 -12.82
CA MET A 367 -11.08 -3.55 -11.71
C MET A 367 -10.26 -4.81 -11.96
N THR A 368 -9.59 -5.32 -10.93
CA THR A 368 -8.68 -6.47 -11.04
C THR A 368 -9.39 -7.76 -11.39
N ASN A 369 -10.61 -7.97 -10.88
CA ASN A 369 -11.35 -9.22 -11.07
C ASN A 369 -12.87 -9.00 -11.12
N ASP A 370 -13.57 -9.98 -11.70
CA ASP A 370 -15.02 -9.93 -11.91
C ASP A 370 -15.82 -10.10 -10.61
N MET A 371 -15.25 -10.80 -9.62
CA MET A 371 -15.90 -10.95 -8.30
C MET A 371 -16.09 -9.58 -7.65
N GLN A 372 -15.03 -8.76 -7.59
CA GLN A 372 -15.09 -7.43 -7.00
C GLN A 372 -15.94 -6.47 -7.84
N THR A 373 -15.88 -6.58 -9.16
CA THR A 373 -16.77 -5.83 -10.08
C THR A 373 -18.24 -6.11 -9.77
N SER A 374 -18.59 -7.37 -9.49
CA SER A 374 -19.96 -7.78 -9.14
C SER A 374 -20.42 -7.19 -7.79
N ILE A 375 -19.51 -7.04 -6.82
CA ILE A 375 -19.82 -6.38 -5.54
C ILE A 375 -20.14 -4.90 -5.77
N VAL A 376 -19.33 -4.19 -6.55
CA VAL A 376 -19.57 -2.78 -6.91
C VAL A 376 -20.91 -2.63 -7.64
N ALA A 377 -21.23 -3.53 -8.58
CA ALA A 377 -22.52 -3.54 -9.27
C ALA A 377 -23.70 -3.72 -8.31
N ALA A 378 -23.58 -4.64 -7.36
CA ALA A 378 -24.62 -4.88 -6.33
C ALA A 378 -24.81 -3.67 -5.39
N HIS A 379 -23.72 -2.94 -5.06
CA HIS A 379 -23.81 -1.70 -4.28
C HIS A 379 -24.50 -0.58 -5.07
N LEU A 380 -24.20 -0.45 -6.36
CA LEU A 380 -24.86 0.52 -7.24
C LEU A 380 -26.36 0.22 -7.35
N GLU A 381 -26.73 -1.04 -7.59
CA GLU A 381 -28.15 -1.44 -7.70
C GLU A 381 -28.94 -1.23 -6.39
N ASP A 382 -28.33 -1.52 -5.25
CA ASP A 382 -28.95 -1.30 -3.94
C ASP A 382 -29.17 0.19 -3.70
N ALA A 383 -28.19 1.01 -3.98
CA ALA A 383 -28.27 2.46 -3.82
C ALA A 383 -29.35 3.09 -4.73
N GLU A 384 -29.40 2.71 -6.01
CA GLU A 384 -30.42 3.17 -6.97
C GLU A 384 -31.82 2.76 -6.51
N LYS A 385 -32.03 1.50 -6.10
CA LYS A 385 -33.31 0.99 -5.61
C LYS A 385 -33.80 1.72 -4.34
N LYS A 386 -32.87 2.20 -3.52
CA LYS A 386 -33.17 2.94 -2.28
C LYS A 386 -33.22 4.46 -2.48
N GLY A 387 -33.12 4.93 -3.71
CA GLY A 387 -33.33 6.33 -4.08
C GLY A 387 -32.11 7.23 -4.08
N ALA A 388 -30.89 6.68 -3.97
CA ALA A 388 -29.68 7.45 -4.19
C ALA A 388 -29.59 7.91 -5.66
N LYS A 389 -29.08 9.12 -5.87
CA LYS A 389 -28.84 9.68 -7.19
C LYS A 389 -27.41 9.39 -7.62
N VAL A 390 -27.24 8.72 -8.76
CA VAL A 390 -25.93 8.51 -9.37
C VAL A 390 -25.62 9.72 -10.23
N LEU A 391 -24.70 10.57 -9.79
CA LEU A 391 -24.35 11.82 -10.46
C LEU A 391 -23.30 11.63 -11.56
N HIS A 392 -22.49 10.57 -11.45
CA HIS A 392 -21.49 10.18 -12.45
C HIS A 392 -21.41 8.66 -12.52
N GLY A 393 -21.20 8.11 -13.70
CA GLY A 393 -21.00 6.68 -13.93
C GLY A 393 -22.26 5.82 -14.07
N ALA A 394 -23.49 6.40 -14.03
CA ALA A 394 -24.76 5.67 -14.11
C ALA A 394 -24.90 4.75 -15.34
N GLY A 395 -24.29 5.12 -16.49
CA GLY A 395 -24.34 4.35 -17.74
C GLY A 395 -23.33 3.23 -17.86
N TRP A 396 -22.63 2.88 -16.78
CA TRP A 396 -21.63 1.80 -16.80
C TRP A 396 -22.28 0.44 -17.11
N ASP A 397 -21.66 -0.31 -18.03
CA ASP A 397 -22.00 -1.73 -18.23
C ASP A 397 -21.49 -2.56 -17.06
N ARG A 398 -22.42 -3.04 -16.21
CA ARG A 398 -22.14 -3.73 -14.93
C ARG A 398 -21.39 -5.05 -15.07
N LYS A 399 -21.16 -5.52 -16.31
CA LYS A 399 -20.31 -6.67 -16.62
C LYS A 399 -18.87 -6.27 -16.99
N SER A 400 -18.65 -4.97 -17.27
CA SER A 400 -17.36 -4.46 -17.64
C SER A 400 -16.50 -4.17 -16.41
N ARG A 401 -15.26 -4.65 -16.40
CA ARG A 401 -14.25 -4.29 -15.38
C ARG A 401 -13.78 -2.83 -15.48
N ALA A 402 -14.09 -2.15 -16.57
CA ALA A 402 -13.81 -0.73 -16.75
C ALA A 402 -14.88 0.11 -16.02
N VAL A 403 -14.83 0.12 -14.68
CA VAL A 403 -15.77 0.82 -13.82
C VAL A 403 -15.38 2.30 -13.75
N PRO A 404 -16.24 3.23 -14.21
CA PRO A 404 -15.99 4.66 -14.05
C PRO A 404 -16.14 5.07 -12.58
N PRO A 405 -15.66 6.25 -12.17
CA PRO A 405 -15.99 6.80 -10.86
C PRO A 405 -17.51 6.87 -10.65
N LEU A 406 -18.02 6.25 -9.57
CA LEU A 406 -19.44 6.24 -9.23
C LEU A 406 -19.70 7.25 -8.11
N VAL A 407 -20.25 8.42 -8.44
CA VAL A 407 -20.56 9.47 -7.46
C VAL A 407 -22.02 9.40 -7.06
N PHE A 408 -22.29 9.28 -5.76
CA PHE A 408 -23.63 9.15 -5.20
C PHE A 408 -24.02 10.35 -4.33
N ASP A 409 -25.24 10.86 -4.51
CA ASP A 409 -25.91 11.82 -3.60
C ASP A 409 -27.17 11.17 -3.02
N GLY A 410 -27.58 11.61 -1.82
CA GLY A 410 -28.74 11.05 -1.13
C GLY A 410 -28.52 9.66 -0.53
N VAL A 411 -27.26 9.36 -0.16
CA VAL A 411 -26.89 8.10 0.48
C VAL A 411 -27.47 8.04 1.90
N THR A 412 -28.14 6.93 2.22
CA THR A 412 -28.76 6.67 3.54
C THR A 412 -28.10 5.49 4.26
N ARG A 413 -28.25 5.43 5.58
CA ARG A 413 -27.58 4.45 6.47
C ARG A 413 -27.94 2.99 6.19
N ASP A 414 -29.03 2.71 5.50
CA ASP A 414 -29.50 1.36 5.15
C ASP A 414 -28.96 0.86 3.81
N MET A 415 -28.25 1.69 3.06
CA MET A 415 -27.64 1.34 1.78
C MET A 415 -26.35 0.55 1.97
N LYS A 416 -26.11 -0.43 1.08
CA LYS A 416 -24.86 -1.19 1.07
C LYS A 416 -23.65 -0.28 0.91
N VAL A 417 -23.70 0.68 0.00
CA VAL A 417 -22.65 1.66 -0.24
C VAL A 417 -22.28 2.50 0.99
N TYR A 418 -23.16 2.56 1.99
CA TYR A 418 -22.89 3.19 3.29
C TYR A 418 -22.28 2.22 4.29
N ARG A 419 -22.74 0.95 4.33
CA ARG A 419 -22.41 -0.02 5.37
C ARG A 419 -21.23 -0.92 5.05
N GLU A 420 -21.18 -1.42 3.81
CA GLU A 420 -20.24 -2.44 3.38
C GLU A 420 -19.04 -1.80 2.66
N GLU A 421 -17.86 -2.41 2.80
CA GLU A 421 -16.67 -2.05 2.02
C GLU A 421 -16.96 -2.30 0.53
N SER A 422 -16.86 -1.25 -0.30
CA SER A 422 -17.12 -1.35 -1.74
C SER A 422 -15.89 -1.83 -2.51
N PHE A 423 -14.71 -1.44 -2.06
CA PHE A 423 -13.41 -1.79 -2.63
C PHE A 423 -13.35 -1.56 -4.15
N GLY A 424 -13.85 -0.41 -4.57
CA GLY A 424 -13.98 0.01 -5.97
C GLY A 424 -14.13 1.53 -6.08
N PRO A 425 -14.26 2.08 -7.31
CA PRO A 425 -14.24 3.54 -7.54
C PRO A 425 -15.59 4.19 -7.16
N VAL A 426 -15.93 4.15 -5.88
CA VAL A 426 -17.24 4.54 -5.32
C VAL A 426 -17.07 5.74 -4.39
N LEU A 427 -17.81 6.83 -4.64
CA LEU A 427 -17.71 8.10 -3.92
C LEU A 427 -19.10 8.48 -3.35
N PRO A 428 -19.53 7.91 -2.20
CA PRO A 428 -20.79 8.25 -1.56
C PRO A 428 -20.65 9.57 -0.80
N LEU A 429 -21.50 10.54 -1.14
CA LEU A 429 -21.58 11.84 -0.49
C LEU A 429 -22.64 11.82 0.61
N ILE A 430 -22.28 12.27 1.81
CA ILE A 430 -23.12 12.29 3.00
C ILE A 430 -23.07 13.70 3.60
N ARG A 431 -24.23 14.30 3.90
CA ARG A 431 -24.32 15.62 4.54
C ARG A 431 -24.21 15.50 6.05
N PHE A 432 -23.65 16.53 6.70
CA PHE A 432 -23.77 16.72 8.14
C PHE A 432 -24.02 18.20 8.47
N LYS A 433 -24.65 18.47 9.63
CA LYS A 433 -24.98 19.82 10.10
C LYS A 433 -24.23 20.22 11.36
N SER A 434 -23.73 19.29 12.13
CA SER A 434 -22.93 19.56 13.33
C SER A 434 -21.71 18.65 13.40
N GLU A 435 -20.71 19.04 14.16
CA GLU A 435 -19.49 18.27 14.38
C GLU A 435 -19.79 16.89 15.01
N GLU A 436 -20.76 16.86 15.95
CA GLU A 436 -21.19 15.62 16.60
C GLU A 436 -21.82 14.66 15.59
N GLU A 437 -22.64 15.16 14.67
CA GLU A 437 -23.21 14.35 13.58
C GLU A 437 -22.13 13.82 12.64
N ALA A 438 -21.13 14.63 12.30
CA ALA A 438 -20.00 14.17 11.48
C ALA A 438 -19.23 13.03 12.15
N ILE A 439 -18.97 13.14 13.45
CA ILE A 439 -18.31 12.10 14.25
C ILE A 439 -19.17 10.84 14.33
N GLU A 440 -20.50 10.99 14.54
CA GLU A 440 -21.42 9.86 14.56
C GLU A 440 -21.40 9.11 13.22
N ILE A 441 -21.52 9.81 12.09
CA ILE A 441 -21.52 9.22 10.75
C ILE A 441 -20.17 8.52 10.47
N ALA A 442 -19.05 9.16 10.85
CA ALA A 442 -17.72 8.59 10.65
C ALA A 442 -17.55 7.27 11.43
N ASN A 443 -18.04 7.22 12.66
CA ASN A 443 -17.93 6.04 13.53
C ASN A 443 -19.04 5.00 13.31
N ASP A 444 -20.06 5.28 12.51
CA ASP A 444 -21.14 4.33 12.19
C ASP A 444 -20.65 3.28 11.18
N SER A 445 -19.73 2.42 11.63
CA SER A 445 -19.05 1.40 10.84
C SER A 445 -18.52 0.27 11.73
N GLU A 446 -18.45 -0.95 11.19
CA GLU A 446 -17.75 -2.08 11.82
C GLU A 446 -16.23 -2.06 11.56
N TYR A 447 -15.77 -1.15 10.69
CA TYR A 447 -14.38 -1.00 10.29
C TYR A 447 -13.70 0.12 11.09
N GLY A 448 -12.36 0.13 11.09
CA GLY A 448 -11.59 1.18 11.72
C GLY A 448 -10.12 1.08 11.31
N LEU A 449 -9.80 1.61 10.12
CA LEU A 449 -8.44 1.54 9.56
C LEU A 449 -7.82 2.92 9.41
N SER A 450 -8.40 3.82 8.61
CA SER A 450 -7.94 5.19 8.48
C SER A 450 -9.09 6.20 8.43
N ALA A 451 -8.76 7.49 8.58
CA ALA A 451 -9.70 8.59 8.45
C ALA A 451 -8.98 9.86 8.02
N SER A 452 -9.70 10.80 7.43
CA SER A 452 -9.16 12.14 7.17
C SER A 452 -10.15 13.23 7.55
N VAL A 453 -9.59 14.34 8.09
CA VAL A 453 -10.36 15.54 8.46
C VAL A 453 -9.78 16.73 7.71
N TRP A 454 -10.66 17.51 7.08
CA TRP A 454 -10.32 18.66 6.28
C TRP A 454 -10.89 19.94 6.91
N SER A 455 -10.04 20.70 7.55
CA SER A 455 -10.34 21.99 8.20
C SER A 455 -9.11 22.88 8.19
N LYS A 456 -9.28 24.18 8.31
CA LYS A 456 -8.19 25.13 8.62
C LYS A 456 -7.94 25.22 10.11
N ASP A 457 -8.90 24.83 10.91
CA ASP A 457 -8.80 24.79 12.37
C ASP A 457 -8.11 23.50 12.81
N LEU A 458 -6.84 23.60 13.21
CA LEU A 458 -6.04 22.48 13.66
C LEU A 458 -6.46 21.90 15.03
N VAL A 459 -7.26 22.67 15.80
CA VAL A 459 -7.79 22.18 17.09
C VAL A 459 -8.99 21.26 16.82
N ARG A 460 -9.79 21.59 15.80
CA ARG A 460 -10.89 20.73 15.34
C ARG A 460 -10.40 19.47 14.63
N ALA A 461 -9.38 19.59 13.78
CA ALA A 461 -8.82 18.47 13.02
C ALA A 461 -7.91 17.57 13.90
#